data_b3640aa574d59bbb9a703e5dbcc082c0
#
_entry.id   b3640aa574d59bbb9a703e5dbcc082c0
#
_cell.length_a   1.000
_cell.length_b   1.000
_cell.length_c   1.000
_cell.angle_alpha   90.00
_cell.angle_beta   90.00
_cell.angle_gamma   90.00
#
_symmetry.space_group_name_H-M   'P 1'
#
loop_
_entity.id
_entity.type
_entity.pdbx_description
1 polymer ?
#
loop_
_entity_poly.entity_id
_entity_poly.type
_entity_poly.pdbx_seq_one_letter_code
_entity_poly.pdbx_strand_id
1 'polypeptide(L)'
;MVEIVKRASNYLKRTAIISNDSKYSFLQLLDKSETIASKLLNGKKDLLEQRVAFMVPPSFEYVSVQWAIWRAGGIAVPLCNLHPLASLKYVIEDSEASIVVITKPYKKVLEPLSKQLKIRLILVEDLKESFLEELPIISNERRAMILYTSGTTSLPKGVVTTHKNIQFQIESLVKAWKWKSNDRILNILPLHHIHGIINVLSCALWSGACCEFLPKFNSKKVWDKISGGELTLFMAVPTIYFKLIDFWESSSQDKKLLLSQGVKKLRLMVSGSAALPVSVLEKWKEITSHILLERYGMTEIGMALSNSYEG
;
A
#
# COMPACT_ATOMS: atom_id res chain seq x y z
N MET A 1 4.51 -16.75 12.43
CA MET A 1 3.97 -16.12 11.17
C MET A 1 3.40 -14.76 11.53
N VAL A 2 3.66 -13.73 10.72
CA VAL A 2 3.14 -12.37 10.93
C VAL A 2 1.60 -12.38 10.93
N GLU A 3 0.95 -11.69 11.87
CA GLU A 3 -0.49 -11.82 12.12
C GLU A 3 -1.36 -11.48 10.89
N ILE A 4 -1.05 -10.43 10.13
CA ILE A 4 -1.80 -10.11 8.90
C ILE A 4 -1.75 -11.24 7.87
N VAL A 5 -0.61 -11.94 7.76
CA VAL A 5 -0.45 -13.09 6.86
C VAL A 5 -1.21 -14.30 7.39
N LYS A 6 -1.18 -14.53 8.71
CA LYS A 6 -1.94 -15.61 9.37
C LYS A 6 -3.45 -15.43 9.16
N ARG A 7 -3.96 -14.21 9.32
CA ARG A 7 -5.38 -13.89 9.11
C ARG A 7 -5.86 -14.16 7.69
N ALA A 8 -4.99 -14.05 6.69
CA ALA A 8 -5.30 -14.31 5.29
C ALA A 8 -5.83 -15.74 5.05
N SER A 9 -5.40 -16.73 5.88
CA SER A 9 -5.88 -18.11 5.79
C SER A 9 -7.38 -18.27 6.09
N ASN A 10 -8.01 -17.28 6.75
CA ASN A 10 -9.45 -17.27 6.98
C ASN A 10 -10.25 -16.86 5.72
N TYR A 11 -9.56 -16.40 4.66
CA TYR A 11 -10.20 -15.78 3.51
C TYR A 11 -9.75 -16.36 2.16
N LEU A 12 -9.20 -17.57 2.12
CA LEU A 12 -8.45 -18.17 1.00
C LEU A 12 -9.10 -17.99 -0.38
N LYS A 13 -10.41 -18.21 -0.47
CA LYS A 13 -11.16 -18.15 -1.74
C LYS A 13 -11.61 -16.73 -2.14
N ARG A 14 -11.46 -15.75 -1.22
CA ARG A 14 -11.89 -14.39 -1.50
C ARG A 14 -10.84 -13.65 -2.34
N THR A 15 -11.30 -12.71 -3.15
CA THR A 15 -10.40 -11.80 -3.87
C THR A 15 -9.72 -10.87 -2.87
N ALA A 16 -8.39 -10.93 -2.82
CA ALA A 16 -7.56 -10.04 -2.02
C ALA A 16 -7.16 -8.79 -2.80
N ILE A 17 -6.72 -8.98 -4.04
CA ILE A 17 -6.15 -7.93 -4.88
C ILE A 17 -6.82 -7.95 -6.26
N ILE A 18 -7.09 -6.75 -6.79
CA ILE A 18 -7.38 -6.55 -8.21
C ILE A 18 -6.28 -5.65 -8.78
N SER A 19 -5.61 -6.10 -9.82
CA SER A 19 -4.53 -5.38 -10.47
C SER A 19 -4.53 -5.68 -11.96
N ASN A 20 -4.46 -4.64 -12.81
CA ASN A 20 -4.53 -4.77 -14.26
C ASN A 20 -5.71 -5.64 -14.74
N ASP A 21 -6.90 -5.40 -14.19
CA ASP A 21 -8.16 -6.12 -14.42
C ASP A 21 -8.14 -7.62 -14.06
N SER A 22 -7.03 -8.13 -13.51
CA SER A 22 -6.93 -9.49 -12.99
C SER A 22 -7.26 -9.53 -11.50
N LYS A 23 -7.96 -10.60 -11.08
CA LYS A 23 -8.35 -10.85 -9.69
C LYS A 23 -7.46 -11.93 -9.10
N TYR A 24 -6.91 -11.65 -7.92
CA TYR A 24 -6.05 -12.58 -7.18
C TYR A 24 -6.66 -12.86 -5.81
N SER A 25 -6.75 -14.14 -5.46
CA SER A 25 -7.27 -14.59 -4.16
C SER A 25 -6.24 -14.44 -3.04
N PHE A 26 -6.72 -14.54 -1.80
CA PHE A 26 -5.83 -14.63 -0.63
C PHE A 26 -4.94 -15.88 -0.69
N LEU A 27 -5.43 -17.01 -1.21
CA LEU A 27 -4.61 -18.20 -1.42
C LEU A 27 -3.44 -17.91 -2.34
N GLN A 28 -3.71 -17.33 -3.52
CA GLN A 28 -2.65 -16.97 -4.47
C GLN A 28 -1.64 -15.99 -3.87
N LEU A 29 -2.09 -15.07 -3.00
CA LEU A 29 -1.20 -14.13 -2.32
C LEU A 29 -0.30 -14.85 -1.30
N LEU A 30 -0.84 -15.80 -0.55
CA LEU A 30 -0.08 -16.62 0.37
C LEU A 30 0.97 -17.47 -0.35
N ASP A 31 0.57 -18.18 -1.41
CA ASP A 31 1.45 -19.04 -2.20
C ASP A 31 2.58 -18.23 -2.86
N LYS A 32 2.23 -17.11 -3.50
CA LYS A 32 3.23 -16.26 -4.15
C LYS A 32 4.21 -15.64 -3.17
N SER A 33 3.71 -15.17 -2.02
CA SER A 33 4.59 -14.60 -0.99
C SER A 33 5.48 -15.65 -0.33
N GLU A 34 5.05 -16.90 -0.24
CA GLU A 34 5.86 -18.03 0.24
C GLU A 34 7.00 -18.36 -0.72
N THR A 35 6.68 -18.50 -1.99
CA THR A 35 7.68 -18.74 -3.04
C THR A 35 8.76 -17.64 -3.05
N ILE A 36 8.36 -16.38 -2.94
CA ILE A 36 9.33 -15.27 -2.90
C ILE A 36 10.13 -15.29 -1.60
N ALA A 37 9.51 -15.61 -0.46
CA ALA A 37 10.19 -15.69 0.84
C ALA A 37 11.29 -16.76 0.84
N SER A 38 11.01 -17.96 0.32
CA SER A 38 12.00 -19.04 0.15
C SER A 38 13.20 -18.57 -0.71
N LYS A 39 12.93 -17.82 -1.77
CA LYS A 39 14.02 -17.27 -2.60
C LYS A 39 14.82 -16.17 -1.90
N LEU A 40 14.19 -15.38 -1.06
CA LEU A 40 14.87 -14.38 -0.22
C LEU A 40 15.81 -15.07 0.76
N LEU A 41 15.34 -16.13 1.42
CA LEU A 41 16.13 -16.92 2.37
C LEU A 41 17.36 -17.56 1.72
N ASN A 42 17.24 -18.13 0.51
CA ASN A 42 18.37 -18.67 -0.23
C ASN A 42 19.24 -19.61 0.61
N GLY A 43 18.62 -20.60 1.26
CA GLY A 43 19.28 -21.55 2.16
C GLY A 43 19.45 -21.08 3.61
N LYS A 44 19.14 -19.84 3.93
CA LYS A 44 19.14 -19.35 5.31
C LYS A 44 17.83 -19.70 6.01
N LYS A 45 17.90 -19.98 7.31
CA LYS A 45 16.71 -20.24 8.12
C LYS A 45 15.89 -18.96 8.42
N ASP A 46 16.53 -17.78 8.42
CA ASP A 46 15.93 -16.49 8.78
C ASP A 46 16.79 -15.36 8.22
N LEU A 47 16.20 -14.27 7.74
CA LEU A 47 16.91 -13.07 7.33
C LEU A 47 17.41 -12.24 8.52
N LEU A 48 16.94 -12.51 9.74
CA LEU A 48 17.38 -11.82 10.97
C LEU A 48 17.35 -10.29 10.83
N GLU A 49 16.22 -9.76 10.35
CA GLU A 49 16.00 -8.32 10.13
C GLU A 49 16.93 -7.69 9.07
N GLN A 50 17.51 -8.48 8.15
CA GLN A 50 18.17 -7.91 6.97
C GLN A 50 17.19 -6.98 6.24
N ARG A 51 17.68 -5.79 5.87
CA ARG A 51 16.87 -4.82 5.11
C ARG A 51 16.81 -5.26 3.65
N VAL A 52 15.59 -5.35 3.15
CA VAL A 52 15.29 -5.69 1.76
C VAL A 52 14.62 -4.50 1.12
N ALA A 53 15.37 -3.76 0.31
CA ALA A 53 14.81 -2.69 -0.49
C ALA A 53 14.02 -3.28 -1.67
N PHE A 54 12.92 -2.68 -2.07
CA PHE A 54 12.18 -3.16 -3.22
C PHE A 54 11.53 -2.05 -4.02
N MET A 55 11.53 -2.21 -5.34
CA MET A 55 10.88 -1.31 -6.29
C MET A 55 9.98 -2.12 -7.22
N VAL A 56 8.70 -2.13 -6.86
CA VAL A 56 7.63 -2.87 -7.54
C VAL A 56 6.44 -1.91 -7.70
N PRO A 57 5.80 -1.84 -8.87
CA PRO A 57 4.61 -1.00 -9.04
C PRO A 57 3.47 -1.44 -8.12
N PRO A 58 2.52 -0.55 -7.76
CA PRO A 58 1.30 -0.93 -7.06
C PRO A 58 0.56 -2.05 -7.81
N SER A 59 0.62 -3.27 -7.29
CA SER A 59 0.13 -4.48 -7.93
C SER A 59 0.05 -5.65 -6.96
N PHE A 60 -0.40 -6.80 -7.43
CA PHE A 60 -0.34 -8.07 -6.71
C PHE A 60 1.10 -8.44 -6.33
N GLU A 61 2.06 -8.21 -7.22
CA GLU A 61 3.48 -8.46 -6.99
C GLU A 61 4.05 -7.61 -5.85
N TYR A 62 3.62 -6.33 -5.74
CA TYR A 62 4.03 -5.47 -4.63
C TYR A 62 3.67 -6.10 -3.28
N VAL A 63 2.43 -6.53 -3.14
CA VAL A 63 1.93 -7.13 -1.88
C VAL A 63 2.64 -8.45 -1.61
N SER A 64 2.82 -9.27 -2.64
CA SER A 64 3.52 -10.55 -2.54
C SER A 64 4.96 -10.39 -2.08
N VAL A 65 5.68 -9.39 -2.61
CA VAL A 65 7.06 -9.06 -2.21
C VAL A 65 7.12 -8.54 -0.77
N GLN A 66 6.24 -7.59 -0.41
CA GLN A 66 6.19 -7.06 0.95
C GLN A 66 5.94 -8.16 2.00
N TRP A 67 4.96 -9.03 1.73
CA TRP A 67 4.66 -10.15 2.63
C TRP A 67 5.78 -11.19 2.66
N ALA A 68 6.42 -11.45 1.53
CA ALA A 68 7.56 -12.35 1.45
C ALA A 68 8.74 -11.87 2.31
N ILE A 69 9.04 -10.58 2.26
CA ILE A 69 10.10 -9.99 3.11
C ILE A 69 9.78 -10.21 4.59
N TRP A 70 8.55 -9.94 5.01
CA TRP A 70 8.12 -10.17 6.38
C TRP A 70 8.14 -11.64 6.79
N ARG A 71 7.69 -12.54 5.91
CA ARG A 71 7.68 -13.99 6.15
C ARG A 71 9.08 -14.57 6.23
N ALA A 72 10.03 -14.03 5.50
CA ALA A 72 11.44 -14.40 5.56
C ALA A 72 12.19 -13.79 6.76
N GLY A 73 11.54 -12.95 7.56
CA GLY A 73 12.15 -12.27 8.71
C GLY A 73 12.97 -11.03 8.37
N GLY A 74 12.77 -10.46 7.19
CA GLY A 74 13.42 -9.23 6.74
C GLY A 74 12.64 -7.97 7.09
N ILE A 75 13.30 -6.81 6.94
CA ILE A 75 12.69 -5.48 7.05
C ILE A 75 12.40 -4.95 5.64
N ALA A 76 11.17 -4.60 5.35
CA ALA A 76 10.74 -4.07 4.07
C ALA A 76 11.12 -2.59 3.93
N VAL A 77 11.83 -2.24 2.84
CA VAL A 77 12.20 -0.85 2.52
C VAL A 77 11.65 -0.51 1.12
N PRO A 78 10.39 -0.03 1.02
CA PRO A 78 9.80 0.32 -0.27
C PRO A 78 10.46 1.57 -0.86
N LEU A 79 10.95 1.46 -2.09
CA LEU A 79 11.55 2.55 -2.83
C LEU A 79 10.51 3.33 -3.64
N CYS A 80 10.65 4.64 -3.68
CA CYS A 80 9.81 5.50 -4.53
C CYS A 80 10.30 5.44 -5.99
N ASN A 81 9.46 4.99 -6.89
CA ASN A 81 9.79 4.88 -8.32
C ASN A 81 9.89 6.23 -9.06
N LEU A 82 9.52 7.31 -8.40
CA LEU A 82 9.65 8.68 -8.94
C LEU A 82 10.94 9.37 -8.48
N HIS A 83 11.68 8.78 -7.55
CA HIS A 83 12.92 9.37 -7.06
C HIS A 83 14.08 9.21 -8.06
N PRO A 84 14.94 10.23 -8.18
CA PRO A 84 16.15 10.15 -8.99
C PRO A 84 17.12 9.10 -8.41
N LEU A 85 18.02 8.59 -9.26
CA LEU A 85 18.97 7.53 -8.89
C LEU A 85 19.79 7.85 -7.64
N ALA A 86 20.21 9.11 -7.46
CA ALA A 86 20.95 9.53 -6.28
C ALA A 86 20.17 9.34 -4.97
N SER A 87 18.87 9.64 -4.99
CA SER A 87 17.99 9.42 -3.82
C SER A 87 17.74 7.93 -3.56
N LEU A 88 17.61 7.11 -4.61
CA LEU A 88 17.49 5.66 -4.46
C LEU A 88 18.77 5.07 -3.88
N LYS A 89 19.92 5.50 -4.37
CA LYS A 89 21.23 5.10 -3.83
C LYS A 89 21.33 5.44 -2.34
N TYR A 90 21.00 6.68 -1.99
CA TYR A 90 21.01 7.13 -0.58
C TYR A 90 20.15 6.23 0.31
N VAL A 91 18.90 5.96 -0.07
CA VAL A 91 18.00 5.11 0.72
C VAL A 91 18.54 3.69 0.90
N ILE A 92 19.14 3.12 -0.14
CA ILE A 92 19.71 1.77 -0.11
C ILE A 92 20.94 1.73 0.82
N GLU A 93 21.82 2.73 0.74
CA GLU A 93 23.02 2.83 1.58
C GLU A 93 22.67 3.14 3.04
N ASP A 94 21.83 4.15 3.29
CA ASP A 94 21.43 4.58 4.64
C ASP A 94 20.62 3.50 5.39
N SER A 95 19.75 2.77 4.68
CA SER A 95 19.05 1.60 5.26
C SER A 95 19.96 0.38 5.42
N GLU A 96 21.17 0.39 4.89
CA GLU A 96 22.09 -0.77 4.77
C GLU A 96 21.37 -1.98 4.13
N ALA A 97 20.56 -1.75 3.10
CA ALA A 97 19.86 -2.84 2.42
C ALA A 97 20.85 -3.76 1.71
N SER A 98 20.80 -5.04 2.05
CA SER A 98 21.70 -6.07 1.47
C SER A 98 21.07 -6.82 0.30
N ILE A 99 19.78 -6.64 0.08
CA ILE A 99 18.99 -7.24 -1.00
C ILE A 99 18.13 -6.16 -1.64
N VAL A 100 18.03 -6.18 -2.96
CA VAL A 100 17.09 -5.33 -3.72
C VAL A 100 16.20 -6.23 -4.57
N VAL A 101 14.88 -6.10 -4.39
CA VAL A 101 13.86 -6.81 -5.19
C VAL A 101 13.22 -5.85 -6.16
N ILE A 102 13.18 -6.20 -7.43
CA ILE A 102 12.62 -5.34 -8.49
C ILE A 102 11.74 -6.12 -9.46
N THR A 103 10.98 -5.39 -10.26
CA THR A 103 10.35 -5.89 -11.50
C THR A 103 11.08 -5.39 -12.74
N LYS A 104 10.87 -6.05 -13.89
CA LYS A 104 11.54 -5.76 -15.16
C LYS A 104 11.65 -4.28 -15.53
N PRO A 105 10.60 -3.44 -15.37
CA PRO A 105 10.68 -2.01 -15.71
C PRO A 105 11.82 -1.25 -15.02
N TYR A 106 12.23 -1.70 -13.83
CA TYR A 106 13.25 -1.01 -13.01
C TYR A 106 14.67 -1.61 -13.16
N LYS A 107 14.82 -2.65 -13.97
CA LYS A 107 16.10 -3.35 -14.15
C LYS A 107 17.20 -2.41 -14.65
N LYS A 108 16.92 -1.60 -15.67
CA LYS A 108 17.89 -0.66 -16.25
C LYS A 108 18.42 0.36 -15.22
N VAL A 109 17.62 0.72 -14.24
CA VAL A 109 17.99 1.71 -13.21
C VAL A 109 18.74 1.06 -12.04
N LEU A 110 18.26 -0.08 -11.53
CA LEU A 110 18.77 -0.65 -10.28
C LEU A 110 19.83 -1.74 -10.46
N GLU A 111 19.94 -2.38 -11.62
CA GLU A 111 20.98 -3.38 -11.84
C GLU A 111 22.41 -2.78 -11.82
N PRO A 112 22.68 -1.63 -12.47
CA PRO A 112 24.00 -0.99 -12.35
C PRO A 112 24.30 -0.57 -10.91
N LEU A 113 23.31 -0.02 -10.20
CA LEU A 113 23.45 0.41 -8.82
C LEU A 113 23.72 -0.78 -7.87
N SER A 114 23.03 -1.89 -8.05
CA SER A 114 23.23 -3.09 -7.23
C SER A 114 24.65 -3.69 -7.43
N LYS A 115 25.17 -3.66 -8.66
CA LYS A 115 26.56 -4.06 -8.97
C LYS A 115 27.57 -3.12 -8.30
N GLN A 116 27.33 -1.80 -8.39
CA GLN A 116 28.20 -0.79 -7.75
C GLN A 116 28.25 -0.98 -6.22
N LEU A 117 27.10 -1.23 -5.59
CA LEU A 117 26.97 -1.39 -4.14
C LEU A 117 27.24 -2.83 -3.67
N LYS A 118 27.51 -3.77 -4.58
CA LYS A 118 27.74 -5.21 -4.31
C LYS A 118 26.59 -5.84 -3.50
N ILE A 119 25.35 -5.48 -3.80
CA ILE A 119 24.15 -6.01 -3.15
C ILE A 119 23.43 -7.01 -4.06
N ARG A 120 22.75 -7.98 -3.46
CA ARG A 120 22.00 -9.01 -4.18
C ARG A 120 20.76 -8.41 -4.85
N LEU A 121 20.68 -8.51 -6.19
CA LEU A 121 19.50 -8.12 -6.97
C LEU A 121 18.62 -9.34 -7.26
N ILE A 122 17.31 -9.21 -7.03
CA ILE A 122 16.32 -10.24 -7.35
C ILE A 122 15.27 -9.63 -8.27
N LEU A 123 15.03 -10.29 -9.40
CA LEU A 123 13.98 -9.95 -10.34
C LEU A 123 12.77 -10.84 -10.10
N VAL A 124 11.61 -10.25 -9.80
CA VAL A 124 10.38 -10.97 -9.42
C VAL A 124 9.94 -11.94 -10.52
N GLU A 125 10.07 -11.53 -11.78
CA GLU A 125 9.68 -12.32 -12.95
C GLU A 125 10.60 -13.51 -13.23
N ASP A 126 11.82 -13.53 -12.67
CA ASP A 126 12.77 -14.64 -12.83
C ASP A 126 12.61 -15.71 -11.73
N LEU A 127 11.70 -15.47 -10.78
CA LEU A 127 11.44 -16.42 -9.69
C LEU A 127 10.57 -17.55 -10.20
N LYS A 128 11.21 -18.69 -10.51
CA LYS A 128 10.53 -19.95 -10.82
C LYS A 128 10.07 -20.63 -9.53
N GLU A 129 9.08 -21.50 -9.65
CA GLU A 129 8.73 -22.42 -8.57
C GLU A 129 9.96 -23.21 -8.13
N SER A 130 10.15 -23.33 -6.85
CA SER A 130 11.26 -24.06 -6.22
C SER A 130 10.76 -24.75 -4.99
N PHE A 131 11.57 -25.68 -4.45
CA PHE A 131 11.32 -26.25 -3.13
C PHE A 131 11.05 -25.14 -2.13
N LEU A 132 9.93 -25.26 -1.42
CA LEU A 132 9.56 -24.33 -0.35
C LEU A 132 10.46 -24.62 0.85
N GLU A 133 11.14 -23.60 1.34
CA GLU A 133 11.90 -23.68 2.58
C GLU A 133 10.97 -23.45 3.77
N GLU A 134 11.27 -24.06 4.90
CA GLU A 134 10.55 -23.78 6.14
C GLU A 134 10.77 -22.31 6.53
N LEU A 135 9.67 -21.58 6.66
CA LEU A 135 9.71 -20.16 6.97
C LEU A 135 9.86 -19.92 8.48
N PRO A 136 10.63 -18.90 8.89
CA PRO A 136 10.86 -18.60 10.29
C PRO A 136 9.59 -18.17 11.04
N ILE A 137 9.61 -18.37 12.35
CA ILE A 137 8.60 -17.82 13.26
C ILE A 137 9.00 -16.38 13.59
N ILE A 138 8.18 -15.42 13.18
CA ILE A 138 8.45 -14.00 13.36
C ILE A 138 7.75 -13.47 14.62
N SER A 139 8.53 -12.90 15.53
CA SER A 139 8.01 -12.17 16.69
C SER A 139 7.45 -10.81 16.27
N ASN A 140 6.35 -10.37 16.89
CA ASN A 140 5.76 -9.05 16.66
C ASN A 140 6.67 -7.89 17.09
N GLU A 141 7.62 -8.12 17.98
CA GLU A 141 8.59 -7.09 18.41
C GLU A 141 9.67 -6.81 17.36
N ARG A 142 9.82 -7.69 16.34
CA ARG A 142 10.80 -7.49 15.27
C ARG A 142 10.43 -6.31 14.38
N ARG A 143 11.47 -5.61 13.91
CA ARG A 143 11.33 -4.53 12.93
C ARG A 143 10.75 -5.09 11.62
N ALA A 144 9.79 -4.38 11.04
CA ALA A 144 9.03 -4.84 9.88
C ALA A 144 9.24 -3.98 8.64
N MET A 145 9.37 -2.67 8.83
CA MET A 145 9.41 -1.74 7.70
C MET A 145 10.21 -0.48 8.05
N ILE A 146 10.88 0.07 7.04
CA ILE A 146 11.50 1.40 7.09
C ILE A 146 10.89 2.25 5.99
N LEU A 147 10.26 3.37 6.37
CA LEU A 147 9.71 4.36 5.44
C LEU A 147 10.51 5.65 5.52
N TYR A 148 10.97 6.13 4.38
CA TYR A 148 11.73 7.38 4.31
C TYR A 148 10.82 8.60 4.21
N THR A 149 11.07 9.58 5.07
CA THR A 149 10.37 10.87 5.08
C THR A 149 11.35 11.98 4.67
N SER A 150 10.82 13.05 4.05
CA SER A 150 11.65 14.18 3.61
C SER A 150 12.31 14.94 4.77
N GLY A 151 11.85 14.71 6.01
CA GLY A 151 12.41 15.32 7.21
C GLY A 151 12.44 16.86 7.17
N THR A 152 12.84 17.47 8.28
CA THR A 152 13.11 18.92 8.36
C THR A 152 14.57 19.27 8.00
N THR A 153 15.40 18.26 7.72
CA THR A 153 16.81 18.37 7.34
C THR A 153 16.99 18.01 5.86
N SER A 154 18.16 18.33 5.28
CA SER A 154 18.45 18.15 3.85
C SER A 154 18.35 16.71 3.33
N LEU A 155 18.49 15.70 4.19
CA LEU A 155 18.44 14.29 3.79
C LEU A 155 17.21 13.57 4.39
N PRO A 156 16.57 12.67 3.62
CA PRO A 156 15.47 11.85 4.13
C PRO A 156 15.89 10.98 5.32
N LYS A 157 14.95 10.75 6.25
CA LYS A 157 15.18 9.91 7.42
C LYS A 157 14.33 8.66 7.35
N GLY A 158 14.93 7.51 7.66
CA GLY A 158 14.26 6.22 7.72
C GLY A 158 13.52 6.04 9.04
N VAL A 159 12.18 6.00 8.99
CA VAL A 159 11.33 5.70 10.15
C VAL A 159 11.12 4.20 10.24
N VAL A 160 11.55 3.62 11.35
CA VAL A 160 11.47 2.18 11.61
C VAL A 160 10.18 1.84 12.35
N THR A 161 9.45 0.85 11.85
CA THR A 161 8.26 0.30 12.53
C THR A 161 8.40 -1.20 12.75
N THR A 162 7.90 -1.70 13.91
CA THR A 162 7.82 -3.13 14.20
C THR A 162 6.52 -3.73 13.67
N HIS A 163 6.45 -5.06 13.60
CA HIS A 163 5.19 -5.74 13.29
C HIS A 163 4.10 -5.38 14.28
N LYS A 164 4.43 -5.19 15.55
CA LYS A 164 3.52 -4.77 16.62
C LYS A 164 2.95 -3.37 16.36
N ASN A 165 3.80 -2.40 16.00
CA ASN A 165 3.33 -1.05 15.65
C ASN A 165 2.34 -1.09 14.49
N ILE A 166 2.67 -1.84 13.42
CA ILE A 166 1.82 -2.00 12.24
C ILE A 166 0.50 -2.66 12.63
N GLN A 167 0.54 -3.73 13.42
CA GLN A 167 -0.66 -4.44 13.86
C GLN A 167 -1.60 -3.54 14.66
N PHE A 168 -1.09 -2.85 15.69
CA PHE A 168 -1.90 -1.93 16.49
C PHE A 168 -2.54 -0.82 15.67
N GLN A 169 -1.78 -0.28 14.71
CA GLN A 169 -2.30 0.74 13.81
C GLN A 169 -3.46 0.19 12.97
N ILE A 170 -3.28 -1.00 12.37
CA ILE A 170 -4.32 -1.65 11.55
C ILE A 170 -5.56 -1.93 12.41
N GLU A 171 -5.42 -2.53 13.59
CA GLU A 171 -6.53 -2.86 14.48
C GLU A 171 -7.32 -1.63 14.87
N SER A 172 -6.63 -0.55 15.22
CA SER A 172 -7.26 0.73 15.58
C SER A 172 -8.06 1.30 14.42
N LEU A 173 -7.49 1.32 13.20
CA LEU A 173 -8.16 1.85 12.01
C LEU A 173 -9.31 0.95 11.53
N VAL A 174 -9.13 -0.37 11.60
CA VAL A 174 -10.19 -1.32 11.24
C VAL A 174 -11.40 -1.13 12.15
N LYS A 175 -11.18 -0.95 13.44
CA LYS A 175 -12.23 -0.64 14.42
C LYS A 175 -12.86 0.72 14.18
N ALA A 176 -12.04 1.77 14.06
CA ALA A 176 -12.50 3.16 13.92
C ALA A 176 -13.32 3.38 12.64
N TRP A 177 -12.91 2.77 11.54
CA TRP A 177 -13.55 2.92 10.22
C TRP A 177 -14.49 1.77 9.87
N LYS A 178 -14.78 0.88 10.83
CA LYS A 178 -15.72 -0.24 10.71
C LYS A 178 -15.52 -1.07 9.45
N TRP A 179 -14.26 -1.45 9.17
CA TRP A 179 -13.93 -2.29 8.03
C TRP A 179 -14.63 -3.65 8.09
N LYS A 180 -15.06 -4.13 6.93
CA LYS A 180 -15.76 -5.41 6.76
C LYS A 180 -15.12 -6.24 5.66
N SER A 181 -15.27 -7.54 5.72
CA SER A 181 -14.69 -8.45 4.73
C SER A 181 -15.29 -8.30 3.33
N ASN A 182 -16.51 -7.77 3.20
CA ASN A 182 -17.13 -7.47 1.92
C ASN A 182 -16.79 -6.08 1.37
N ASP A 183 -15.91 -5.33 2.03
CA ASP A 183 -15.43 -4.06 1.52
C ASP A 183 -14.52 -4.23 0.30
N ARG A 184 -14.53 -3.22 -0.55
CA ARG A 184 -13.59 -3.07 -1.67
C ARG A 184 -13.15 -1.61 -1.73
N ILE A 185 -11.84 -1.40 -1.77
CA ILE A 185 -11.24 -0.07 -1.82
C ILE A 185 -10.37 0.09 -3.06
N LEU A 186 -10.41 1.27 -3.67
CA LEU A 186 -9.48 1.66 -4.73
C LEU A 186 -8.23 2.29 -4.12
N ASN A 187 -7.07 1.72 -4.38
CA ASN A 187 -5.78 2.27 -3.97
C ASN A 187 -5.09 2.98 -5.13
N ILE A 188 -5.01 4.30 -5.03
CA ILE A 188 -4.31 5.19 -5.96
C ILE A 188 -3.13 5.90 -5.29
N LEU A 189 -2.86 5.55 -4.04
CA LEU A 189 -1.85 6.21 -3.21
C LEU A 189 -0.48 5.54 -3.40
N PRO A 190 0.60 6.31 -3.26
CA PRO A 190 1.94 5.76 -3.34
C PRO A 190 2.23 4.72 -2.26
N LEU A 191 2.82 3.59 -2.65
CA LEU A 191 3.16 2.49 -1.74
C LEU A 191 4.59 2.62 -1.15
N HIS A 192 5.02 3.83 -0.91
CA HIS A 192 6.18 4.19 -0.09
C HIS A 192 5.77 5.15 1.04
N HIS A 193 4.46 5.34 1.24
CA HIS A 193 3.88 6.12 2.31
C HIS A 193 2.89 5.30 3.13
N ILE A 194 2.85 5.59 4.44
CA ILE A 194 1.99 4.89 5.40
C ILE A 194 0.51 4.92 5.00
N HIS A 195 0.03 5.98 4.35
CA HIS A 195 -1.36 6.09 3.92
C HIS A 195 -1.74 4.97 2.93
N GLY A 196 -0.96 4.77 1.89
CA GLY A 196 -1.22 3.72 0.90
C GLY A 196 -0.99 2.32 1.43
N ILE A 197 0.08 2.13 2.24
CA ILE A 197 0.49 0.81 2.73
C ILE A 197 -0.38 0.34 3.91
N ILE A 198 -0.54 1.17 4.93
CA ILE A 198 -1.21 0.74 6.17
C ILE A 198 -2.71 1.03 6.10
N ASN A 199 -3.10 2.29 5.86
CA ASN A 199 -4.49 2.69 5.98
C ASN A 199 -5.38 2.07 4.90
N VAL A 200 -4.87 1.97 3.66
CA VAL A 200 -5.62 1.40 2.54
C VAL A 200 -5.36 -0.10 2.42
N LEU A 201 -4.13 -0.48 2.06
CA LEU A 201 -3.79 -1.86 1.71
C LEU A 201 -3.88 -2.80 2.90
N SER A 202 -3.17 -2.48 4.00
CA SER A 202 -3.10 -3.41 5.13
C SER A 202 -4.42 -3.53 5.88
N CYS A 203 -5.19 -2.44 6.03
CA CYS A 203 -6.53 -2.51 6.62
C CYS A 203 -7.50 -3.36 5.78
N ALA A 204 -7.45 -3.24 4.44
CA ALA A 204 -8.25 -4.07 3.56
C ALA A 204 -7.91 -5.57 3.75
N LEU A 205 -6.62 -5.92 3.63
CA LEU A 205 -6.19 -7.32 3.71
C LEU A 205 -6.41 -7.93 5.11
N TRP A 206 -6.21 -7.15 6.16
CA TRP A 206 -6.50 -7.57 7.54
C TRP A 206 -7.96 -7.97 7.74
N SER A 207 -8.86 -7.22 7.11
CA SER A 207 -10.31 -7.42 7.23
C SER A 207 -10.87 -8.49 6.28
N GLY A 208 -10.05 -9.09 5.41
CA GLY A 208 -10.51 -10.00 4.37
C GLY A 208 -11.21 -9.29 3.21
N ALA A 209 -11.00 -7.97 3.09
CA ALA A 209 -11.54 -7.11 2.05
C ALA A 209 -10.64 -7.09 0.80
N CYS A 210 -11.15 -6.53 -0.29
CA CYS A 210 -10.43 -6.44 -1.55
C CYS A 210 -9.79 -5.05 -1.72
N CYS A 211 -8.51 -5.03 -2.07
CA CYS A 211 -7.80 -3.83 -2.52
C CYS A 211 -7.61 -3.85 -4.04
N GLU A 212 -8.18 -2.87 -4.72
CA GLU A 212 -8.01 -2.68 -6.16
C GLU A 212 -6.95 -1.61 -6.42
N PHE A 213 -5.97 -1.90 -7.25
CA PHE A 213 -4.94 -0.94 -7.61
C PHE A 213 -5.26 -0.22 -8.92
N LEU A 214 -5.08 1.10 -8.90
CA LEU A 214 -4.93 1.92 -10.08
C LEU A 214 -3.52 2.52 -10.07
N PRO A 215 -2.57 1.94 -10.79
CA PRO A 215 -1.14 2.28 -10.65
C PRO A 215 -0.80 3.73 -11.02
N LYS A 216 -1.61 4.36 -11.87
CA LYS A 216 -1.45 5.75 -12.28
C LYS A 216 -2.76 6.52 -12.13
N PHE A 217 -2.71 7.61 -11.38
CA PHE A 217 -3.88 8.47 -11.20
C PHE A 217 -4.40 9.01 -12.55
N ASN A 218 -5.70 8.93 -12.73
CA ASN A 218 -6.43 9.56 -13.83
C ASN A 218 -7.85 9.84 -13.33
N SER A 219 -8.28 11.11 -13.36
CA SER A 219 -9.57 11.54 -12.79
C SER A 219 -10.75 10.79 -13.37
N LYS A 220 -10.78 10.60 -14.72
CA LYS A 220 -11.86 9.84 -15.38
C LYS A 220 -11.92 8.41 -14.87
N LYS A 221 -10.78 7.70 -14.85
CA LYS A 221 -10.74 6.30 -14.39
C LYS A 221 -11.14 6.17 -12.92
N VAL A 222 -10.70 7.12 -12.06
CA VAL A 222 -11.12 7.12 -10.65
C VAL A 222 -12.63 7.32 -10.54
N TRP A 223 -13.20 8.30 -11.26
CA TRP A 223 -14.65 8.50 -11.27
C TRP A 223 -15.40 7.27 -11.79
N ASP A 224 -14.96 6.67 -12.89
CA ASP A 224 -15.57 5.45 -13.45
C ASP A 224 -15.59 4.31 -12.40
N LYS A 225 -14.52 4.18 -11.59
CA LYS A 225 -14.44 3.17 -10.52
C LYS A 225 -15.31 3.51 -9.31
N ILE A 226 -15.23 4.72 -8.78
CA ILE A 226 -15.98 5.10 -7.56
C ILE A 226 -17.50 5.22 -7.82
N SER A 227 -17.90 5.56 -9.04
CA SER A 227 -19.32 5.61 -9.43
C SER A 227 -19.87 4.27 -9.96
N GLY A 228 -19.00 3.30 -10.25
CA GLY A 228 -19.38 1.99 -10.79
C GLY A 228 -20.14 1.07 -9.81
N GLY A 229 -20.17 1.43 -8.53
CA GLY A 229 -20.97 0.76 -7.49
C GLY A 229 -20.40 -0.52 -6.92
N GLU A 230 -19.16 -0.89 -7.26
CA GLU A 230 -18.46 -2.05 -6.69
C GLU A 230 -17.57 -1.69 -5.50
N LEU A 231 -17.13 -0.43 -5.42
CA LEU A 231 -16.32 0.07 -4.31
C LEU A 231 -17.21 0.47 -3.13
N THR A 232 -16.72 0.26 -1.92
CA THR A 232 -17.37 0.66 -0.67
C THR A 232 -16.59 1.74 0.08
N LEU A 233 -15.29 1.86 -0.19
CA LEU A 233 -14.41 2.88 0.40
C LEU A 233 -13.55 3.54 -0.67
N PHE A 234 -13.20 4.80 -0.38
CA PHE A 234 -12.21 5.55 -1.14
C PHE A 234 -11.42 6.47 -0.21
N MET A 235 -10.10 6.45 -0.34
CA MET A 235 -9.21 7.28 0.47
C MET A 235 -8.21 7.99 -0.43
N ALA A 236 -8.07 9.29 -0.24
CA ALA A 236 -7.17 10.10 -1.04
C ALA A 236 -6.61 11.29 -0.26
N VAL A 237 -5.69 12.02 -0.89
CA VAL A 237 -5.19 13.31 -0.39
C VAL A 237 -6.04 14.45 -0.96
N PRO A 238 -6.06 15.64 -0.33
CA PRO A 238 -6.89 16.77 -0.78
C PRO A 238 -6.71 17.16 -2.26
N THR A 239 -5.48 17.09 -2.76
CA THR A 239 -5.18 17.39 -4.16
C THR A 239 -5.84 16.43 -5.16
N ILE A 240 -6.09 15.19 -4.75
CA ILE A 240 -6.83 14.22 -5.56
C ILE A 240 -8.32 14.60 -5.60
N TYR A 241 -8.92 14.92 -4.47
CA TYR A 241 -10.30 15.40 -4.41
C TYR A 241 -10.50 16.65 -5.24
N PHE A 242 -9.57 17.61 -5.17
CA PHE A 242 -9.59 18.79 -6.03
C PHE A 242 -9.62 18.43 -7.52
N LYS A 243 -8.75 17.53 -7.97
CA LYS A 243 -8.72 17.08 -9.38
C LYS A 243 -9.98 16.31 -9.80
N LEU A 244 -10.62 15.62 -8.86
CA LEU A 244 -11.89 14.94 -9.12
C LEU A 244 -13.03 15.95 -9.25
N ILE A 245 -13.07 16.98 -8.40
CA ILE A 245 -14.02 18.10 -8.49
C ILE A 245 -13.88 18.80 -9.85
N ASP A 246 -12.66 19.20 -10.23
CA ASP A 246 -12.36 19.85 -11.51
C ASP A 246 -12.84 19.03 -12.72
N PHE A 247 -12.59 17.72 -12.70
CA PHE A 247 -13.11 16.82 -13.74
C PHE A 247 -14.65 16.79 -13.75
N TRP A 248 -15.28 16.74 -12.59
CA TRP A 248 -16.74 16.76 -12.48
C TRP A 248 -17.30 18.09 -13.00
N GLU A 249 -16.72 19.22 -12.62
CA GLU A 249 -17.15 20.56 -13.07
C GLU A 249 -17.05 20.73 -14.60
N SER A 250 -16.02 20.17 -15.21
CA SER A 250 -15.83 20.19 -16.68
C SER A 250 -16.69 19.19 -17.45
N SER A 251 -17.44 18.32 -16.76
CA SER A 251 -18.30 17.32 -17.41
C SER A 251 -19.67 17.88 -17.83
N SER A 252 -20.34 17.22 -18.80
CA SER A 252 -21.72 17.56 -19.16
C SER A 252 -22.70 17.30 -18.00
N GLN A 253 -23.87 17.96 -18.04
CA GLN A 253 -24.85 17.87 -16.95
C GLN A 253 -25.32 16.43 -16.69
N ASP A 254 -25.60 15.67 -17.76
CA ASP A 254 -26.00 14.26 -17.64
C ASP A 254 -24.90 13.43 -16.97
N LYS A 255 -23.63 13.67 -17.34
CA LYS A 255 -22.49 12.98 -16.74
C LYS A 255 -22.30 13.36 -15.27
N LYS A 256 -22.44 14.61 -14.92
CA LYS A 256 -22.42 15.08 -13.52
C LYS A 256 -23.42 14.30 -12.67
N LEU A 257 -24.65 14.18 -13.16
CA LEU A 257 -25.72 13.46 -12.47
C LEU A 257 -25.37 11.97 -12.26
N LEU A 258 -24.90 11.30 -13.31
CA LEU A 258 -24.49 9.88 -13.24
C LEU A 258 -23.36 9.67 -12.24
N LEU A 259 -22.32 10.50 -12.28
CA LEU A 259 -21.17 10.40 -11.37
C LEU A 259 -21.61 10.60 -9.91
N SER A 260 -22.39 11.64 -9.64
CA SER A 260 -22.88 11.95 -8.30
C SER A 260 -23.79 10.88 -7.73
N GLN A 261 -24.65 10.27 -8.55
CA GLN A 261 -25.52 9.17 -8.14
C GLN A 261 -24.73 7.89 -7.85
N GLY A 262 -23.75 7.57 -8.70
CA GLY A 262 -22.94 6.36 -8.57
C GLY A 262 -22.11 6.32 -7.27
N VAL A 263 -21.58 7.47 -6.86
CA VAL A 263 -20.75 7.59 -5.64
C VAL A 263 -21.56 7.34 -4.35
N LYS A 264 -22.87 7.53 -4.33
CA LYS A 264 -23.70 7.29 -3.14
C LYS A 264 -23.59 5.88 -2.55
N LYS A 265 -23.09 4.91 -3.30
CA LYS A 265 -22.87 3.54 -2.80
C LYS A 265 -21.64 3.38 -1.91
N LEU A 266 -20.71 4.33 -1.96
CA LEU A 266 -19.58 4.34 -1.04
C LEU A 266 -20.08 4.62 0.39
N ARG A 267 -19.57 3.85 1.36
CA ARG A 267 -19.93 4.04 2.77
C ARG A 267 -18.96 4.92 3.54
N LEU A 268 -17.72 5.06 3.04
CA LEU A 268 -16.68 5.84 3.69
C LEU A 268 -15.75 6.48 2.65
N MET A 269 -15.53 7.77 2.81
CA MET A 269 -14.53 8.52 2.06
C MET A 269 -13.63 9.27 3.04
N VAL A 270 -12.31 9.14 2.88
CA VAL A 270 -11.33 9.69 3.82
C VAL A 270 -10.36 10.62 3.12
N SER A 271 -10.08 11.76 3.73
CA SER A 271 -9.03 12.69 3.31
C SER A 271 -7.94 12.82 4.36
N GLY A 272 -6.69 12.96 3.93
CA GLY A 272 -5.59 13.19 4.86
C GLY A 272 -4.23 13.29 4.17
N SER A 273 -3.16 13.28 4.96
CA SER A 273 -1.76 13.55 4.57
C SER A 273 -1.46 15.02 4.23
N ALA A 274 -2.47 15.88 4.21
CA ALA A 274 -2.37 17.33 4.13
C ALA A 274 -3.65 17.92 4.70
N ALA A 275 -3.65 19.21 5.06
CA ALA A 275 -4.84 19.91 5.49
C ALA A 275 -5.88 19.93 4.36
N LEU A 276 -7.12 19.60 4.68
CA LEU A 276 -8.24 19.63 3.74
C LEU A 276 -8.81 21.06 3.67
N PRO A 277 -8.75 21.75 2.50
CA PRO A 277 -9.40 23.04 2.38
C PRO A 277 -10.92 22.90 2.56
N VAL A 278 -11.52 23.85 3.31
CA VAL A 278 -12.97 23.87 3.56
C VAL A 278 -13.74 23.88 2.24
N SER A 279 -13.29 24.66 1.26
CA SER A 279 -13.92 24.70 -0.07
C SER A 279 -13.95 23.36 -0.79
N VAL A 280 -12.92 22.52 -0.63
CA VAL A 280 -12.89 21.17 -1.19
C VAL A 280 -13.87 20.25 -0.44
N LEU A 281 -13.90 20.34 0.89
CA LEU A 281 -14.84 19.56 1.72
C LEU A 281 -16.30 19.89 1.37
N GLU A 282 -16.66 21.16 1.34
CA GLU A 282 -18.02 21.63 1.02
C GLU A 282 -18.43 21.26 -0.40
N LYS A 283 -17.54 21.50 -1.37
CA LYS A 283 -17.82 21.17 -2.77
C LYS A 283 -17.97 19.66 -2.98
N TRP A 284 -17.13 18.85 -2.33
CA TRP A 284 -17.26 17.38 -2.38
C TRP A 284 -18.59 16.92 -1.79
N LYS A 285 -19.02 17.51 -0.66
CA LYS A 285 -20.32 17.24 -0.04
C LYS A 285 -21.48 17.63 -0.96
N GLU A 286 -21.42 18.81 -1.60
CA GLU A 286 -22.41 19.25 -2.60
C GLU A 286 -22.56 18.23 -3.72
N ILE A 287 -21.44 17.79 -4.32
CA ILE A 287 -21.40 16.90 -5.47
C ILE A 287 -21.89 15.48 -5.13
N THR A 288 -21.48 14.95 -3.98
CA THR A 288 -21.59 13.52 -3.68
C THR A 288 -22.53 13.20 -2.52
N SER A 289 -22.91 14.18 -1.73
CA SER A 289 -23.59 14.04 -0.42
C SER A 289 -22.73 13.34 0.64
N HIS A 290 -21.44 13.04 0.36
CA HIS A 290 -20.51 12.49 1.34
C HIS A 290 -19.73 13.58 2.05
N ILE A 291 -19.60 13.43 3.37
CA ILE A 291 -18.65 14.20 4.16
C ILE A 291 -17.33 13.44 4.15
N LEU A 292 -16.24 14.12 3.75
CA LEU A 292 -14.90 13.55 3.83
C LEU A 292 -14.49 13.44 5.30
N LEU A 293 -14.24 12.23 5.76
CA LEU A 293 -13.67 11.99 7.07
C LEU A 293 -12.20 12.43 7.06
N GLU A 294 -11.88 13.43 7.87
CA GLU A 294 -10.50 13.87 8.03
C GLU A 294 -9.76 13.02 9.06
N ARG A 295 -8.49 12.84 8.80
CA ARG A 295 -7.56 12.17 9.71
C ARG A 295 -6.20 12.85 9.69
N TYR A 296 -5.51 12.84 10.82
CA TYR A 296 -4.16 13.35 10.98
C TYR A 296 -3.22 12.22 11.43
N GLY A 297 -2.03 12.23 10.88
CA GLY A 297 -0.96 11.32 11.22
C GLY A 297 0.30 11.63 10.46
N MET A 298 1.38 11.01 10.87
CA MET A 298 2.70 11.10 10.23
C MET A 298 3.37 9.73 10.31
N THR A 299 4.42 9.53 9.54
CA THR A 299 5.07 8.22 9.45
C THR A 299 5.55 7.72 10.80
N GLU A 300 6.02 8.62 11.66
CA GLU A 300 6.61 8.33 12.98
C GLU A 300 5.59 7.86 14.04
N ILE A 301 4.33 8.27 13.91
CA ILE A 301 3.28 7.97 14.91
C ILE A 301 2.09 7.20 14.32
N GLY A 302 2.07 6.98 13.01
CA GLY A 302 0.91 6.43 12.33
C GLY A 302 -0.26 7.41 12.25
N MET A 303 -1.50 6.90 12.20
CA MET A 303 -2.71 7.71 12.30
C MET A 303 -3.05 7.95 13.77
N ALA A 304 -2.77 9.17 14.23
CA ALA A 304 -2.98 9.56 15.61
C ALA A 304 -4.40 10.02 15.88
N LEU A 305 -5.01 10.73 14.93
CA LEU A 305 -6.36 11.31 15.06
C LEU A 305 -7.20 10.99 13.83
N SER A 306 -8.48 10.77 14.05
CA SER A 306 -9.48 10.62 13.00
C SER A 306 -10.81 11.18 13.50
N ASN A 307 -11.54 11.87 12.64
CA ASN A 307 -12.92 12.19 12.92
C ASN A 307 -13.73 10.89 13.09
N SER A 308 -14.85 10.98 13.79
CA SER A 308 -15.76 9.86 13.99
C SER A 308 -16.29 9.33 12.65
N TYR A 309 -16.47 8.01 12.55
CA TYR A 309 -17.11 7.39 11.38
C TYR A 309 -18.59 7.79 11.23
N GLU A 310 -19.22 8.16 12.30
CA GLU A 310 -20.65 8.49 12.34
C GLU A 310 -20.91 10.00 12.24
N GLY A 311 -19.89 10.81 12.08
CA GLY A 311 -19.96 12.27 12.01
C GLY A 311 -19.66 12.99 13.31
#